data_479fdf306a12a617c553078de6821e8b
#
_entry.id   479fdf306a12a617c553078de6821e8b
#
_cell.length_a   1.000
_cell.length_b   1.000
_cell.length_c   1.000
_cell.angle_alpha   90.00
_cell.angle_beta   90.00
_cell.angle_gamma   90.00
#
_symmetry.space_group_name_H-M   'P 1'
#
loop_
_entity.id
_entity.type
_entity.pdbx_description
1 polymer ?
#
loop_
_entity_poly.entity_id
_entity_poly.type
_entity_poly.pdbx_seq_one_letter_code
_entity_poly.pdbx_strand_id
1 'polypeptide(L)'
;MILPQIQIARAHWILGALFLAIILDEYLPLVRSDGGVARSRSLVVPWALMIGAVGAWATVVFADVVHDMLVHFLWGDILFAAGALELARRRGVYDRPWVDNVLPLAFLGCGALFIVHVLIDPSGQGAHWHLAMGALLIAGGLIDLIRVHRHRPSLIPLAVLPLAAFALALIAIPVAAAS
;
A
#
# COMPACT_ATOMS: atom_id res chain seq x y z
N MET A 1 -11.38 2.26 -27.65
CA MET A 1 -10.71 1.48 -26.54
C MET A 1 -9.71 2.28 -25.69
N ILE A 2 -9.70 3.61 -25.77
CA ILE A 2 -8.74 4.50 -25.05
C ILE A 2 -9.21 4.84 -23.63
N LEU A 3 -10.53 4.91 -23.38
CA LEU A 3 -11.09 5.33 -22.08
C LEU A 3 -10.74 4.42 -20.88
N PRO A 4 -10.77 3.08 -20.98
CA PRO A 4 -10.41 2.21 -19.86
C PRO A 4 -8.94 2.37 -19.42
N GLN A 5 -8.01 2.48 -20.37
CA GLN A 5 -6.59 2.65 -20.08
C GLN A 5 -6.30 3.96 -19.34
N ILE A 6 -6.97 5.06 -19.72
CA ILE A 6 -6.85 6.35 -19.03
C ILE A 6 -7.38 6.26 -17.59
N GLN A 7 -8.46 5.51 -17.36
CA GLN A 7 -9.03 5.33 -16.02
C GLN A 7 -8.10 4.51 -15.12
N ILE A 8 -7.54 3.43 -15.66
CA ILE A 8 -6.56 2.59 -14.95
C ILE A 8 -5.31 3.43 -14.59
N ALA A 9 -4.78 4.22 -15.53
CA ALA A 9 -3.64 5.11 -15.28
C ALA A 9 -3.93 6.11 -14.15
N ARG A 10 -5.10 6.74 -14.16
CA ARG A 10 -5.51 7.68 -13.11
C ARG A 10 -5.63 7.02 -11.74
N ALA A 11 -6.16 5.79 -11.67
CA ALA A 11 -6.27 5.03 -10.45
C ALA A 11 -4.87 4.75 -9.85
N HIS A 12 -3.90 4.35 -10.66
CA HIS A 12 -2.52 4.14 -10.22
C HIS A 12 -1.86 5.42 -9.69
N TRP A 13 -2.05 6.56 -10.37
CA TRP A 13 -1.53 7.85 -9.90
C TRP A 13 -2.11 8.26 -8.56
N ILE A 14 -3.43 8.11 -8.39
CA ILE A 14 -4.09 8.40 -7.11
C ILE A 14 -3.57 7.48 -6.02
N LEU A 15 -3.49 6.19 -6.27
CA LEU A 15 -2.95 5.21 -5.31
C LEU A 15 -1.50 5.52 -4.94
N GLY A 16 -0.66 5.82 -5.93
CA GLY A 16 0.74 6.20 -5.68
C GLY A 16 0.86 7.45 -4.81
N ALA A 17 0.06 8.48 -5.09
CA ALA A 17 0.03 9.71 -4.28
C ALA A 17 -0.46 9.45 -2.84
N LEU A 18 -1.49 8.60 -2.66
CA LEU A 18 -1.98 8.19 -1.35
C LEU A 18 -0.92 7.41 -0.56
N PHE A 19 -0.19 6.50 -1.21
CA PHE A 19 0.92 5.79 -0.57
C PHE A 19 2.06 6.71 -0.16
N LEU A 20 2.41 7.72 -0.97
CA LEU A 20 3.37 8.75 -0.57
C LEU A 20 2.88 9.53 0.65
N ALA A 21 1.60 9.89 0.70
CA ALA A 21 1.02 10.57 1.85
C ALA A 21 1.08 9.70 3.11
N ILE A 22 0.83 8.38 3.00
CA ILE A 22 0.98 7.43 4.10
C ILE A 22 2.42 7.40 4.60
N ILE A 23 3.39 7.29 3.68
CA ILE A 23 4.82 7.26 4.04
C ILE A 23 5.24 8.53 4.75
N LEU A 24 4.85 9.68 4.24
CA LEU A 24 5.19 10.97 4.85
C LEU A 24 4.55 11.15 6.22
N ASP A 25 3.28 10.78 6.39
CA ASP A 25 2.56 10.95 7.65
C ASP A 25 3.03 9.96 8.73
N GLU A 26 3.30 8.71 8.37
CA GLU A 26 3.69 7.68 9.34
C GLU A 26 5.17 7.74 9.71
N TYR A 27 6.06 7.88 8.72
CA TYR A 27 7.50 7.71 8.95
C TYR A 27 8.26 9.02 9.15
N LEU A 28 7.83 10.15 8.58
CA LEU A 28 8.55 11.40 8.73
C LEU A 28 8.63 11.90 10.19
N PRO A 29 7.57 11.81 11.00
CA PRO A 29 7.66 12.13 12.43
C PRO A 29 8.65 11.23 13.18
N LEU A 30 8.69 9.93 12.83
CA LEU A 30 9.61 8.97 13.45
C LEU A 30 11.08 9.28 13.15
N VAL A 31 11.39 9.74 11.92
CA VAL A 31 12.75 10.18 11.56
C VAL A 31 13.15 11.44 12.32
N ARG A 32 12.22 12.40 12.51
CA ARG A 32 12.50 13.67 13.16
C ARG A 32 12.62 13.58 14.67
N SER A 33 12.00 12.58 15.30
CA SER A 33 11.98 12.43 16.76
C SER A 33 13.12 11.59 17.32
N ASP A 34 14.22 11.35 16.56
CA ASP A 34 15.33 10.48 16.94
C ASP A 34 14.89 9.11 17.48
N GLY A 35 13.79 8.59 16.92
CA GLY A 35 13.21 7.31 17.32
C GLY A 35 12.30 7.37 18.55
N GLY A 36 12.01 8.53 19.07
CA GLY A 36 10.98 8.72 20.10
C GLY A 36 9.59 8.38 19.55
N VAL A 37 8.73 7.79 20.39
CA VAL A 37 7.40 7.28 20.02
C VAL A 37 6.41 8.45 19.84
N ALA A 38 6.71 9.38 18.93
CA ALA A 38 5.73 10.37 18.51
C ALA A 38 4.77 9.70 17.51
N ARG A 39 3.80 8.95 18.04
CA ARG A 39 2.70 8.43 17.22
C ARG A 39 1.95 9.60 16.60
N SER A 40 1.90 9.66 15.29
CA SER A 40 1.09 10.63 14.57
C SER A 40 -0.37 10.49 14.98
N ARG A 41 -1.00 11.60 15.42
CA ARG A 41 -2.45 11.68 15.62
C ARG A 41 -3.17 12.12 14.35
N SER A 42 -2.43 12.33 13.29
CA SER A 42 -2.96 12.69 11.98
C SER A 42 -3.93 11.61 11.48
N LEU A 43 -4.95 12.01 10.78
CA LEU A 43 -5.92 11.11 10.15
C LEU A 43 -5.59 10.86 8.67
N VAL A 44 -4.42 11.29 8.19
CA VAL A 44 -4.02 11.10 6.78
C VAL A 44 -3.91 9.63 6.44
N VAL A 45 -3.20 8.82 7.24
CA VAL A 45 -3.03 7.39 6.96
C VAL A 45 -4.36 6.65 6.88
N PRO A 46 -5.27 6.70 7.88
CA PRO A 46 -6.53 5.97 7.80
C PRO A 46 -7.39 6.41 6.61
N TRP A 47 -7.48 7.70 6.33
CA TRP A 47 -8.25 8.17 5.18
C TRP A 47 -7.59 7.80 3.85
N ALA A 48 -6.27 7.89 3.73
CA ALA A 48 -5.56 7.48 2.52
C ALA A 48 -5.78 5.98 2.22
N LEU A 49 -5.74 5.12 3.24
CA LEU A 49 -6.02 3.70 3.08
C LEU A 49 -7.47 3.45 2.63
N MET A 50 -8.46 4.09 3.26
CA MET A 50 -9.87 3.91 2.90
C MET A 50 -10.20 4.48 1.51
N ILE A 51 -9.62 5.62 1.13
CA ILE A 51 -9.77 6.17 -0.23
C ILE A 51 -9.09 5.26 -1.25
N GLY A 52 -7.90 4.74 -0.92
CA GLY A 52 -7.20 3.74 -1.73
C GLY A 52 -8.03 2.47 -1.94
N ALA A 53 -8.74 2.02 -0.90
CA ALA A 53 -9.65 0.89 -0.99
C ALA A 53 -10.79 1.14 -2.00
N VAL A 54 -11.42 2.31 -1.92
CA VAL A 54 -12.47 2.71 -2.89
C VAL A 54 -11.89 2.75 -4.31
N GLY A 55 -10.66 3.25 -4.47
CA GLY A 55 -9.95 3.23 -5.76
C GLY A 55 -9.73 1.82 -6.28
N ALA A 56 -9.29 0.89 -5.43
CA ALA A 56 -9.08 -0.51 -5.79
C ALA A 56 -10.41 -1.18 -6.18
N TRP A 57 -11.49 -0.99 -5.43
CA TRP A 57 -12.82 -1.51 -5.79
C TRP A 57 -13.36 -0.91 -7.09
N ALA A 58 -13.10 0.36 -7.35
CA ALA A 58 -13.52 0.99 -8.60
C ALA A 58 -12.82 0.40 -9.82
N THR A 59 -11.58 -0.12 -9.68
CA THR A 59 -10.87 -0.79 -10.79
C THR A 59 -11.46 -2.14 -11.15
N VAL A 60 -12.17 -2.81 -10.23
CA VAL A 60 -12.86 -4.09 -10.50
C VAL A 60 -13.84 -3.98 -11.67
N VAL A 61 -14.49 -2.82 -11.84
CA VAL A 61 -15.46 -2.56 -12.93
C VAL A 61 -14.82 -2.62 -14.31
N PHE A 62 -13.49 -2.42 -14.39
CA PHE A 62 -12.74 -2.38 -15.65
C PHE A 62 -11.94 -3.67 -15.90
N ALA A 63 -11.99 -4.63 -14.98
CA ALA A 63 -11.29 -5.89 -15.11
C ALA A 63 -12.09 -6.86 -16.02
N ASP A 64 -11.46 -7.35 -17.07
CA ASP A 64 -12.08 -8.28 -18.03
C ASP A 64 -11.98 -9.74 -17.56
N VAL A 65 -11.18 -10.02 -16.55
CA VAL A 65 -10.84 -11.36 -16.09
C VAL A 65 -11.18 -11.53 -14.60
N VAL A 66 -11.82 -12.64 -14.27
CA VAL A 66 -12.34 -12.91 -12.91
C VAL A 66 -11.26 -12.84 -11.83
N HIS A 67 -10.04 -13.33 -12.12
CA HIS A 67 -8.96 -13.28 -11.13
C HIS A 67 -8.47 -11.84 -10.86
N ASP A 68 -8.46 -10.96 -11.86
CA ASP A 68 -8.14 -9.53 -11.70
C ASP A 68 -9.18 -8.86 -10.80
N MET A 69 -10.46 -9.13 -11.05
CA MET A 69 -11.56 -8.63 -10.21
C MET A 69 -11.35 -9.05 -8.75
N LEU A 70 -11.04 -10.33 -8.51
CA LEU A 70 -10.86 -10.88 -7.17
C LEU A 70 -9.66 -10.24 -6.46
N VAL A 71 -8.53 -10.10 -7.14
CA VAL A 71 -7.30 -9.51 -6.56
C VAL A 71 -7.54 -8.06 -6.18
N HIS A 72 -8.14 -7.24 -7.05
CA HIS A 72 -8.43 -5.84 -6.76
C HIS A 72 -9.47 -5.69 -5.64
N PHE A 73 -10.47 -6.58 -5.58
CA PHE A 73 -11.46 -6.59 -4.52
C PHE A 73 -10.80 -6.88 -3.16
N LEU A 74 -10.02 -7.95 -3.05
CA LEU A 74 -9.29 -8.31 -1.84
C LEU A 74 -8.27 -7.22 -1.42
N TRP A 75 -7.64 -6.57 -2.39
CA TRP A 75 -6.75 -5.45 -2.13
C TRP A 75 -7.50 -4.29 -1.47
N GLY A 76 -8.67 -3.95 -1.99
CA GLY A 76 -9.57 -2.96 -1.38
C GLY A 76 -9.98 -3.34 0.04
N ASP A 77 -10.34 -4.60 0.27
CA ASP A 77 -10.73 -5.08 1.59
C ASP A 77 -9.60 -4.97 2.63
N ILE A 78 -8.37 -5.33 2.25
CA ILE A 78 -7.20 -5.19 3.11
C ILE A 78 -6.96 -3.71 3.46
N LEU A 79 -6.97 -2.83 2.46
CA LEU A 79 -6.76 -1.39 2.67
C LEU A 79 -7.87 -0.79 3.53
N PHE A 80 -9.13 -1.15 3.30
CA PHE A 80 -10.26 -0.65 4.08
C PHE A 80 -10.19 -1.10 5.53
N ALA A 81 -9.95 -2.39 5.77
CA ALA A 81 -9.81 -2.93 7.11
C ALA A 81 -8.64 -2.29 7.87
N ALA A 82 -7.48 -2.14 7.21
CA ALA A 82 -6.33 -1.46 7.79
C ALA A 82 -6.65 0.01 8.12
N GLY A 83 -7.30 0.73 7.22
CA GLY A 83 -7.72 2.12 7.42
C GLY A 83 -8.69 2.28 8.59
N ALA A 84 -9.67 1.39 8.71
CA ALA A 84 -10.64 1.40 9.80
C ALA A 84 -9.97 1.13 11.16
N LEU A 85 -9.06 0.14 11.23
CA LEU A 85 -8.31 -0.15 12.45
C LEU A 85 -7.36 0.98 12.84
N GLU A 86 -6.66 1.58 11.87
CA GLU A 86 -5.83 2.77 12.10
C GLU A 86 -6.65 3.97 12.58
N LEU A 87 -7.86 4.17 12.02
CA LEU A 87 -8.76 5.22 12.49
C LEU A 87 -9.19 4.99 13.94
N ALA A 88 -9.60 3.77 14.28
CA ALA A 88 -9.98 3.40 15.64
C ALA A 88 -8.82 3.59 16.64
N ARG A 89 -7.60 3.19 16.25
CA ARG A 89 -6.39 3.39 17.04
C ARG A 89 -6.10 4.88 17.28
N ARG A 90 -6.08 5.68 16.23
CA ARG A 90 -5.76 7.12 16.30
C ARG A 90 -6.81 7.93 17.04
N ARG A 91 -8.05 7.44 17.08
CA ARG A 91 -9.14 8.02 17.88
C ARG A 91 -9.16 7.52 19.33
N GLY A 92 -8.26 6.61 19.73
CA GLY A 92 -8.20 6.03 21.06
C GLY A 92 -9.38 5.09 21.39
N VAL A 93 -10.15 4.69 20.37
CA VAL A 93 -11.27 3.74 20.54
C VAL A 93 -10.73 2.32 20.73
N TYR A 94 -9.59 2.02 20.12
CA TYR A 94 -8.97 0.71 20.16
C TYR A 94 -7.45 0.82 20.35
N ASP A 95 -6.99 0.52 21.56
CA ASP A 95 -5.57 0.58 21.93
C ASP A 95 -5.09 -0.82 22.38
N ARG A 96 -4.67 -1.62 21.44
CA ARG A 96 -4.09 -2.94 21.67
C ARG A 96 -2.72 -3.03 20.99
N PRO A 97 -1.72 -3.68 21.62
CA PRO A 97 -0.35 -3.73 21.07
C PRO A 97 -0.24 -4.32 19.66
N TRP A 98 -1.13 -5.25 19.30
CA TRP A 98 -1.09 -5.88 17.98
C TRP A 98 -1.51 -4.91 16.84
N VAL A 99 -2.20 -3.80 17.17
CA VAL A 99 -2.65 -2.82 16.17
C VAL A 99 -1.46 -2.12 15.51
N ASP A 100 -0.31 -2.06 16.17
CA ASP A 100 0.93 -1.54 15.58
C ASP A 100 1.41 -2.38 14.38
N ASN A 101 0.93 -3.61 14.27
CA ASN A 101 1.24 -4.50 13.15
C ASN A 101 0.29 -4.35 11.96
N VAL A 102 -0.80 -3.58 12.10
CA VAL A 102 -1.85 -3.47 11.06
C VAL A 102 -1.27 -2.96 9.75
N LEU A 103 -0.52 -1.87 9.79
CA LEU A 103 0.04 -1.27 8.58
C LEU A 103 1.08 -2.18 7.90
N PRO A 104 2.11 -2.71 8.61
CA PRO A 104 3.04 -3.66 7.99
C PRO A 104 2.35 -4.93 7.48
N LEU A 105 1.35 -5.47 8.17
CA LEU A 105 0.60 -6.63 7.70
C LEU A 105 -0.26 -6.32 6.47
N ALA A 106 -0.82 -5.12 6.37
CA ALA A 106 -1.53 -4.69 5.17
C ALA A 106 -0.58 -4.61 3.96
N PHE A 107 0.64 -4.09 4.13
CA PHE A 107 1.63 -4.07 3.07
C PHE A 107 2.04 -5.49 2.63
N LEU A 108 2.24 -6.40 3.58
CA LEU A 108 2.54 -7.80 3.29
C LEU A 108 1.40 -8.49 2.53
N GLY A 109 0.15 -8.29 2.98
CA GLY A 109 -1.02 -8.86 2.33
C GLY A 109 -1.22 -8.33 0.90
N CYS A 110 -1.12 -7.01 0.72
CA CYS A 110 -1.21 -6.39 -0.60
C CYS A 110 -0.06 -6.84 -1.51
N GLY A 111 1.16 -6.95 -0.98
CA GLY A 111 2.32 -7.44 -1.73
C GLY A 111 2.15 -8.90 -2.16
N ALA A 112 1.65 -9.76 -1.27
CA ALA A 112 1.36 -11.16 -1.59
C ALA A 112 0.30 -11.28 -2.69
N LEU A 113 -0.75 -10.46 -2.69
CA LEU A 113 -1.75 -10.45 -3.74
C LEU A 113 -1.17 -10.08 -5.11
N PHE A 114 -0.22 -9.15 -5.19
CA PHE A 114 0.49 -8.85 -6.44
C PHE A 114 1.27 -10.08 -6.95
N ILE A 115 1.95 -10.80 -6.07
CA ILE A 115 2.67 -12.02 -6.44
C ILE A 115 1.70 -13.10 -6.93
N VAL A 116 0.60 -13.33 -6.19
CA VAL A 116 -0.45 -14.29 -6.56
C VAL A 116 -1.04 -13.95 -7.93
N HIS A 117 -1.34 -12.67 -8.19
CA HIS A 117 -1.84 -12.20 -9.48
C HIS A 117 -0.92 -12.60 -10.63
N VAL A 118 0.39 -12.37 -10.49
CA VAL A 118 1.39 -12.74 -11.51
C VAL A 118 1.52 -14.26 -11.66
N LEU A 119 1.41 -15.02 -10.57
CA LEU A 119 1.49 -16.49 -10.62
C LEU A 119 0.29 -17.11 -11.35
N ILE A 120 -0.87 -16.48 -11.29
CA ILE A 120 -2.08 -16.94 -12.00
C ILE A 120 -2.01 -16.58 -13.48
N ASP A 121 -1.54 -15.36 -13.82
CA ASP A 121 -1.36 -14.92 -15.21
C ASP A 121 0.05 -14.35 -15.45
N PRO A 122 1.07 -15.20 -15.64
CA PRO A 122 2.43 -14.75 -15.85
C PRO A 122 2.65 -14.11 -17.22
N SER A 123 1.72 -14.28 -18.15
CA SER A 123 1.77 -13.69 -19.50
C SER A 123 1.02 -12.37 -19.58
N GLY A 124 0.33 -11.98 -18.52
CA GLY A 124 -0.47 -10.74 -18.44
C GLY A 124 0.38 -9.50 -18.68
N GLN A 125 -0.24 -8.52 -19.34
CA GLN A 125 0.41 -7.24 -19.58
C GLN A 125 0.81 -6.58 -18.25
N GLY A 126 2.09 -6.27 -18.07
CA GLY A 126 2.60 -5.66 -16.85
C GLY A 126 2.93 -6.64 -15.71
N ALA A 127 2.95 -7.96 -15.95
CA ALA A 127 3.27 -8.96 -14.92
C ALA A 127 4.60 -8.67 -14.20
N HIS A 128 5.64 -8.27 -14.92
CA HIS A 128 6.93 -7.90 -14.33
C HIS A 128 6.84 -6.69 -13.38
N TRP A 129 5.96 -5.73 -13.67
CA TRP A 129 5.70 -4.57 -12.80
C TRP A 129 4.96 -5.01 -11.52
N HIS A 130 3.94 -5.84 -11.64
CA HIS A 130 3.21 -6.38 -10.48
C HIS A 130 4.13 -7.21 -9.60
N LEU A 131 5.03 -8.01 -10.18
CA LEU A 131 6.04 -8.75 -9.44
C LEU A 131 6.98 -7.81 -8.65
N ALA A 132 7.50 -6.77 -9.32
CA ALA A 132 8.37 -5.79 -8.68
C ALA A 132 7.64 -5.03 -7.55
N MET A 133 6.41 -4.58 -7.80
CA MET A 133 5.58 -3.90 -6.79
C MET A 133 5.27 -4.80 -5.59
N GLY A 134 4.92 -6.06 -5.84
CA GLY A 134 4.69 -7.05 -4.78
C GLY A 134 5.93 -7.25 -3.93
N ALA A 135 7.10 -7.42 -4.56
CA ALA A 135 8.37 -7.57 -3.85
C ALA A 135 8.72 -6.34 -3.00
N LEU A 136 8.49 -5.13 -3.51
CA LEU A 136 8.73 -3.87 -2.77
C LEU A 136 7.82 -3.74 -1.55
N LEU A 137 6.53 -4.05 -1.68
CA LEU A 137 5.58 -4.04 -0.55
C LEU A 137 5.93 -5.09 0.50
N ILE A 138 6.29 -6.30 0.08
CA ILE A 138 6.71 -7.36 1.00
C ILE A 138 7.99 -6.95 1.73
N ALA A 139 8.99 -6.44 1.02
CA ALA A 139 10.24 -5.99 1.63
C ALA A 139 9.99 -4.87 2.64
N GLY A 140 9.24 -3.83 2.27
CA GLY A 140 8.91 -2.71 3.15
C GLY A 140 8.09 -3.16 4.36
N GLY A 141 7.05 -3.94 4.16
CA GLY A 141 6.19 -4.47 5.21
C GLY A 141 6.94 -5.37 6.19
N LEU A 142 7.82 -6.25 5.68
CA LEU A 142 8.63 -7.14 6.53
C LEU A 142 9.63 -6.36 7.39
N ILE A 143 10.35 -5.39 6.79
CA ILE A 143 11.30 -4.55 7.52
C ILE A 143 10.55 -3.74 8.59
N ASP A 144 9.38 -3.20 8.25
CA ASP A 144 8.56 -2.44 9.20
C ASP A 144 8.02 -3.30 10.33
N LEU A 145 7.59 -4.52 10.04
CA LEU A 145 7.18 -5.50 11.05
C LEU A 145 8.33 -5.82 12.01
N ILE A 146 9.54 -6.04 11.49
CA ILE A 146 10.75 -6.26 12.31
C ILE A 146 11.04 -5.01 13.16
N ARG A 147 10.90 -3.81 12.60
CA ARG A 147 11.07 -2.53 13.32
C ARG A 147 10.12 -2.45 14.52
N VAL A 148 8.84 -2.74 14.31
CA VAL A 148 7.83 -2.73 15.38
C VAL A 148 8.18 -3.73 16.47
N HIS A 149 8.46 -5.00 16.13
CA HIS A 149 8.75 -6.05 17.10
C HIS A 149 10.08 -5.90 17.84
N ARG A 150 11.09 -5.35 17.16
CA ARG A 150 12.43 -5.17 17.75
C ARG A 150 12.64 -3.79 18.36
N HIS A 151 11.64 -2.90 18.27
CA HIS A 151 11.73 -1.49 18.72
C HIS A 151 12.98 -0.79 18.19
N ARG A 152 13.32 -1.03 16.89
CA ARG A 152 14.54 -0.49 16.24
C ARG A 152 14.22 0.66 15.29
N PRO A 153 14.33 1.92 15.73
CA PRO A 153 14.07 3.08 14.86
C PRO A 153 15.07 3.17 13.70
N SER A 154 16.28 2.62 13.83
CA SER A 154 17.28 2.59 12.76
C SER A 154 16.82 1.84 11.50
N LEU A 155 15.76 1.03 11.58
CA LEU A 155 15.15 0.34 10.42
C LEU A 155 14.17 1.22 9.64
N ILE A 156 13.81 2.41 10.13
CA ILE A 156 12.85 3.30 9.45
C ILE A 156 13.29 3.62 8.02
N PRO A 157 14.53 4.09 7.76
CA PRO A 157 14.95 4.40 6.39
C PRO A 157 14.90 3.17 5.47
N LEU A 158 15.25 1.99 6.01
CA LEU A 158 15.24 0.74 5.25
C LEU A 158 13.82 0.28 4.90
N ALA A 159 12.82 0.54 5.74
CA ALA A 159 11.42 0.27 5.42
C ALA A 159 10.86 1.29 4.42
N VAL A 160 11.23 2.57 4.57
CA VAL A 160 10.73 3.66 3.72
C VAL A 160 11.19 3.51 2.27
N LEU A 161 12.43 3.09 2.03
CA LEU A 161 12.98 2.98 0.67
C LEU A 161 12.14 2.10 -0.27
N PRO A 162 11.84 0.83 0.05
CA PRO A 162 11.02 0.00 -0.82
C PRO A 162 9.57 0.49 -0.91
N LEU A 163 9.00 1.05 0.17
CA LEU A 163 7.65 1.60 0.14
C LEU A 163 7.56 2.84 -0.75
N ALA A 164 8.56 3.72 -0.70
CA ALA A 164 8.63 4.89 -1.59
C ALA A 164 8.85 4.47 -3.05
N ALA A 165 9.70 3.48 -3.29
CA ALA A 165 9.91 2.93 -4.63
C ALA A 165 8.60 2.31 -5.19
N PHE A 166 7.82 1.61 -4.36
CA PHE A 166 6.51 1.12 -4.73
C PHE A 166 5.55 2.26 -5.13
N ALA A 167 5.44 3.30 -4.31
CA ALA A 167 4.58 4.44 -4.59
C ALA A 167 4.96 5.16 -5.89
N LEU A 168 6.27 5.33 -6.13
CA LEU A 168 6.78 5.90 -7.37
C LEU A 168 6.54 5.00 -8.58
N ALA A 169 6.65 3.67 -8.42
CA ALA A 169 6.33 2.72 -9.47
C ALA A 169 4.86 2.83 -9.90
N LEU A 170 3.93 2.93 -8.94
CA LEU A 170 2.51 3.18 -9.23
C LEU A 170 2.27 4.45 -10.07
N ILE A 171 3.06 5.49 -9.86
CA ILE A 171 2.96 6.74 -10.62
C ILE A 171 3.60 6.60 -12.01
N ALA A 172 4.67 5.84 -12.15
CA ALA A 172 5.46 5.74 -13.37
C ALA A 172 4.88 4.74 -14.40
N ILE A 173 4.26 3.64 -13.95
CA ILE A 173 3.74 2.57 -14.81
C ILE A 173 2.82 3.04 -15.93
N PRO A 174 1.83 3.93 -15.69
CA PRO A 174 0.92 4.36 -16.73
C PRO A 174 1.59 5.08 -17.90
N VAL A 175 2.75 5.69 -17.66
CA VAL A 175 3.52 6.40 -18.68
C VAL A 175 4.27 5.40 -19.57
N ALA A 176 4.80 4.33 -18.98
CA ALA A 176 5.54 3.30 -19.71
C ALA A 176 4.63 2.36 -20.53
N ALA A 177 3.37 2.19 -20.11
CA ALA A 177 2.40 1.35 -20.84
C ALA A 177 1.72 2.11 -22.02
N ALA A 178 1.88 3.43 -22.09
CA ALA A 178 1.33 4.27 -23.15
C ALA A 178 2.32 4.57 -24.28
N SER A 179 3.60 4.20 -24.12
CA SER A 179 4.68 4.31 -25.12
C SER A 179 4.88 2.98 -25.84
#